data_2a54e0842e84021fea4c3a1cea6ecbb0
#
_entry.id   2a54e0842e84021fea4c3a1cea6ecbb0
#
_cell.length_a   1.000
_cell.length_b   1.000
_cell.length_c   1.000
_cell.angle_alpha   90.00
_cell.angle_beta   90.00
_cell.angle_gamma   90.00
#
_symmetry.space_group_name_H-M   'P 1'
#
loop_
_entity.id
_entity.type
_entity.pdbx_description
1 polymer ?
#
loop_
_entity_poly.entity_id
_entity_poly.type
_entity_poly.pdbx_seq_one_letter_code
_entity_poly.pdbx_strand_id
1 'polypeptide(L)'
;MKKKVLTAFFLTLSAAFLLFTSLRSAGDTELSSDWASFIVNEKYEVMNNVWNKNARSGNYTQSVIKGKDYFGWKWNWKGDGKWVLSYPEVMCGDSPWNDNKNLHPGFPFKAGSKKLTVEFDIDLQTTGKCDMAFEFWALSKLPSKKEHISQEVMIWNYDKTNNDWSWAQNLGTFEADGIVYDIYFKGNHGDDSGANDNKWTYTAFVARKPFMKGKLSVSLFIDFLMKKNIITKDNYIANFELGNEVWYGTGTAKIKKYDVKVE
;
A
#
# COMPACT_ATOMS: atom_id res chain seq x y z
N MET A 1 65.93 -69.05 -22.90
CA MET A 1 64.60 -68.79 -22.25
C MET A 1 64.57 -67.34 -21.82
N LYS A 2 63.88 -66.51 -22.59
CA LYS A 2 63.74 -65.05 -22.31
C LYS A 2 62.37 -64.81 -21.68
N LYS A 3 62.31 -64.39 -20.41
CA LYS A 3 61.07 -63.98 -19.71
C LYS A 3 60.66 -62.58 -20.18
N LYS A 4 59.45 -62.43 -20.74
CA LYS A 4 58.83 -61.14 -21.05
C LYS A 4 58.15 -60.63 -19.81
N VAL A 5 58.54 -59.45 -19.31
CA VAL A 5 57.87 -58.72 -18.24
C VAL A 5 56.82 -57.87 -18.94
N LEU A 6 55.56 -58.09 -18.55
CA LEU A 6 54.40 -57.32 -19.00
C LEU A 6 54.10 -56.21 -17.99
N THR A 7 54.38 -54.97 -18.40
CA THR A 7 54.12 -53.80 -17.54
C THR A 7 52.68 -53.34 -17.85
N ALA A 8 51.80 -53.49 -16.86
CA ALA A 8 50.44 -52.98 -16.94
C ALA A 8 50.40 -51.50 -16.54
N PHE A 9 49.97 -50.66 -17.45
CA PHE A 9 49.72 -49.25 -17.20
C PHE A 9 48.30 -49.10 -16.69
N PHE A 10 48.13 -48.70 -15.40
CA PHE A 10 46.85 -48.29 -14.88
C PHE A 10 46.61 -46.82 -15.19
N LEU A 11 45.68 -46.56 -16.10
CA LEU A 11 45.13 -45.24 -16.31
C LEU A 11 44.03 -44.98 -15.26
N THR A 12 44.31 -44.13 -14.28
CA THR A 12 43.29 -43.62 -13.38
C THR A 12 42.54 -42.47 -14.01
N LEU A 13 41.30 -42.73 -14.42
CA LEU A 13 40.39 -41.74 -14.93
C LEU A 13 39.78 -41.00 -13.71
N SER A 14 40.26 -39.79 -13.40
CA SER A 14 39.65 -38.92 -12.40
C SER A 14 38.45 -38.25 -13.03
N ALA A 15 37.26 -38.76 -12.75
CA ALA A 15 36.01 -38.10 -13.09
C ALA A 15 35.78 -36.92 -12.11
N ALA A 16 36.06 -35.71 -12.58
CA ALA A 16 35.66 -34.49 -11.86
C ALA A 16 34.16 -34.32 -11.99
N PHE A 17 33.44 -34.65 -10.92
CA PHE A 17 32.01 -34.37 -10.77
C PHE A 17 31.84 -32.86 -10.52
N LEU A 18 31.62 -32.08 -11.58
CA LEU A 18 31.19 -30.69 -11.48
C LEU A 18 29.73 -30.69 -10.95
N LEU A 19 29.58 -30.51 -9.65
CA LEU A 19 28.30 -30.17 -9.05
C LEU A 19 27.88 -28.76 -9.51
N PHE A 20 27.13 -28.71 -10.60
CA PHE A 20 26.34 -27.54 -10.93
C PHE A 20 25.23 -27.42 -9.88
N THR A 21 25.47 -26.73 -8.76
CA THR A 21 24.41 -26.19 -7.95
C THR A 21 23.73 -25.09 -8.77
N SER A 22 22.62 -25.45 -9.42
CA SER A 22 21.72 -24.46 -9.95
C SER A 22 21.22 -23.63 -8.77
N LEU A 23 21.76 -22.43 -8.59
CA LEU A 23 21.13 -21.39 -7.81
C LEU A 23 19.77 -21.12 -8.48
N ARG A 24 18.74 -21.85 -8.04
CA ARG A 24 17.36 -21.42 -8.32
C ARG A 24 17.25 -20.05 -7.70
N SER A 25 17.18 -19.02 -8.52
CA SER A 25 16.64 -17.73 -8.12
C SER A 25 15.35 -18.03 -7.35
N ALA A 26 15.31 -17.71 -6.08
CA ALA A 26 14.07 -17.80 -5.32
C ALA A 26 13.07 -16.93 -6.09
N GLY A 27 12.08 -17.56 -6.71
CA GLY A 27 11.01 -16.85 -7.41
C GLY A 27 10.24 -15.99 -6.42
N ASP A 28 9.56 -14.98 -6.92
CA ASP A 28 8.70 -14.14 -6.10
C ASP A 28 7.69 -15.02 -5.32
N THR A 29 7.48 -14.72 -4.06
CA THR A 29 6.40 -15.34 -3.27
C THR A 29 5.11 -14.56 -3.51
N GLU A 30 4.05 -15.27 -3.85
CA GLU A 30 2.75 -14.68 -4.13
C GLU A 30 1.68 -15.29 -3.23
N LEU A 31 0.83 -14.44 -2.62
CA LEU A 31 -0.32 -14.82 -1.82
C LEU A 31 -1.59 -14.26 -2.46
N SER A 32 -2.50 -15.14 -2.89
CA SER A 32 -3.71 -14.78 -3.64
C SER A 32 -5.02 -14.97 -2.88
N SER A 33 -4.97 -15.55 -1.68
CA SER A 33 -6.19 -15.63 -0.85
C SER A 33 -6.64 -14.24 -0.44
N ASP A 34 -7.95 -14.04 -0.34
CA ASP A 34 -8.53 -12.80 0.18
C ASP A 34 -7.96 -12.51 1.56
N TRP A 35 -7.57 -11.25 1.79
CA TRP A 35 -7.00 -10.77 3.05
C TRP A 35 -5.65 -11.41 3.43
N ALA A 36 -5.05 -12.21 2.55
CA ALA A 36 -3.72 -12.74 2.80
C ALA A 36 -2.72 -11.59 2.94
N SER A 37 -1.82 -11.71 3.91
CA SER A 37 -0.82 -10.70 4.17
C SER A 37 0.54 -11.29 4.50
N PHE A 38 1.57 -10.47 4.43
CA PHE A 38 2.90 -10.77 4.93
C PHE A 38 3.57 -9.50 5.46
N ILE A 39 4.54 -9.69 6.34
CA ILE A 39 5.30 -8.59 6.93
C ILE A 39 6.60 -8.36 6.15
N VAL A 40 6.93 -7.10 5.92
CA VAL A 40 8.22 -6.66 5.37
C VAL A 40 8.92 -5.72 6.35
N ASN A 41 10.24 -5.88 6.44
CA ASN A 41 11.11 -5.06 7.29
C ASN A 41 10.65 -4.95 8.75
N GLU A 42 9.91 -5.96 9.24
CA GLU A 42 9.36 -6.03 10.62
C GLU A 42 8.47 -4.84 11.02
N LYS A 43 8.07 -4.00 10.04
CA LYS A 43 7.36 -2.73 10.25
C LYS A 43 6.08 -2.61 9.44
N TYR A 44 6.02 -3.27 8.28
CA TYR A 44 4.96 -3.05 7.30
C TYR A 44 4.22 -4.33 7.03
N GLU A 45 2.90 -4.26 7.04
CA GLU A 45 2.04 -5.34 6.56
C GLU A 45 1.62 -5.04 5.13
N VAL A 46 1.85 -6.00 4.22
CA VAL A 46 1.37 -5.94 2.83
C VAL A 46 0.16 -6.86 2.74
N MET A 47 -1.00 -6.30 2.41
CA MET A 47 -2.29 -6.98 2.51
C MET A 47 -3.03 -7.05 1.17
N ASN A 48 -3.58 -8.22 0.88
CA ASN A 48 -4.49 -8.47 -0.25
C ASN A 48 -5.92 -8.05 0.11
N ASN A 49 -6.11 -6.74 0.33
CA ASN A 49 -7.37 -6.15 0.77
C ASN A 49 -8.40 -6.16 -0.37
N VAL A 50 -9.49 -6.89 -0.18
CA VAL A 50 -10.62 -7.03 -1.12
C VAL A 50 -11.94 -6.59 -0.46
N TRP A 51 -11.91 -5.50 0.29
CA TRP A 51 -12.96 -5.07 1.21
C TRP A 51 -14.36 -5.00 0.60
N ASN A 52 -14.48 -4.59 -0.65
CA ASN A 52 -15.76 -4.38 -1.30
C ASN A 52 -16.00 -5.36 -2.49
N LYS A 53 -15.34 -6.51 -2.47
CA LYS A 53 -15.44 -7.53 -3.54
C LYS A 53 -16.86 -7.95 -3.87
N ASN A 54 -17.78 -7.88 -2.90
CA ASN A 54 -19.17 -8.27 -3.03
C ASN A 54 -20.05 -7.18 -3.65
N ALA A 55 -19.57 -5.95 -3.82
CA ALA A 55 -20.31 -4.89 -4.50
C ALA A 55 -20.64 -5.23 -5.96
N ARG A 56 -19.94 -6.21 -6.52
CA ARG A 56 -20.18 -6.75 -7.86
C ARG A 56 -19.94 -8.24 -7.94
N SER A 57 -20.83 -8.93 -8.66
CA SER A 57 -20.60 -10.31 -9.09
C SER A 57 -19.62 -10.30 -10.26
N GLY A 58 -18.44 -10.83 -10.10
CA GLY A 58 -17.46 -10.96 -11.18
C GLY A 58 -16.24 -11.75 -10.74
N ASN A 59 -15.61 -12.42 -11.69
CA ASN A 59 -14.34 -13.08 -11.45
C ASN A 59 -13.25 -12.03 -11.31
N TYR A 60 -12.47 -12.14 -10.28
CA TYR A 60 -11.26 -11.33 -10.09
C TYR A 60 -10.09 -12.22 -9.74
N THR A 61 -8.90 -11.70 -9.96
CA THR A 61 -7.68 -12.20 -9.35
C THR A 61 -6.95 -11.02 -8.73
N GLN A 62 -6.51 -11.18 -7.50
CA GLN A 62 -5.69 -10.21 -6.81
C GLN A 62 -4.72 -10.96 -5.91
N SER A 63 -3.50 -10.47 -5.81
CA SER A 63 -2.49 -11.08 -4.96
C SER A 63 -1.49 -10.04 -4.49
N VAL A 64 -0.90 -10.29 -3.34
CA VAL A 64 0.29 -9.60 -2.84
C VAL A 64 1.55 -10.39 -3.19
N ILE A 65 2.65 -9.68 -3.46
CA ILE A 65 3.88 -10.23 -4.00
C ILE A 65 5.05 -9.79 -3.12
N LYS A 66 5.93 -10.74 -2.77
CA LYS A 66 7.21 -10.47 -2.15
C LYS A 66 8.31 -10.94 -3.07
N GLY A 67 8.96 -9.98 -3.73
CA GLY A 67 10.13 -10.19 -4.57
C GLY A 67 11.43 -10.05 -3.78
N LYS A 68 12.56 -10.19 -4.48
CA LYS A 68 13.90 -10.04 -3.88
C LYS A 68 14.14 -8.61 -3.39
N ASP A 69 13.85 -7.62 -4.24
CA ASP A 69 14.21 -6.21 -4.01
C ASP A 69 12.95 -5.30 -4.06
N TYR A 70 11.77 -5.87 -3.93
CA TYR A 70 10.50 -5.16 -3.90
C TYR A 70 9.43 -6.00 -3.20
N PHE A 71 8.36 -5.36 -2.83
CA PHE A 71 7.07 -5.98 -2.53
C PHE A 71 5.97 -5.26 -3.31
N GLY A 72 4.75 -5.75 -3.26
CA GLY A 72 3.65 -5.08 -3.93
C GLY A 72 2.47 -5.99 -4.17
N TRP A 73 1.73 -5.69 -5.22
CA TRP A 73 0.51 -6.42 -5.57
C TRP A 73 0.23 -6.38 -7.05
N LYS A 74 -0.64 -7.27 -7.49
CA LYS A 74 -1.22 -7.27 -8.83
C LYS A 74 -2.70 -7.59 -8.77
N TRP A 75 -3.43 -7.14 -9.77
CA TRP A 75 -4.86 -7.35 -9.86
C TRP A 75 -5.34 -7.51 -11.29
N ASN A 76 -6.51 -8.16 -11.40
CA ASN A 76 -7.33 -8.19 -12.59
C ASN A 76 -8.79 -8.24 -12.12
N TRP A 77 -9.46 -7.09 -12.18
CA TRP A 77 -10.83 -6.92 -11.76
C TRP A 77 -11.73 -6.65 -12.95
N LYS A 78 -12.87 -7.33 -13.01
CA LYS A 78 -13.96 -7.02 -13.93
C LYS A 78 -15.00 -6.19 -13.19
N GLY A 79 -15.25 -4.99 -13.64
CA GLY A 79 -16.19 -4.06 -13.02
C GLY A 79 -16.78 -3.12 -14.04
N ASP A 80 -17.82 -2.40 -13.64
CA ASP A 80 -18.47 -1.36 -14.46
C ASP A 80 -17.97 0.05 -14.14
N GLY A 81 -17.00 0.16 -13.26
CA GLY A 81 -16.36 1.41 -12.87
C GLY A 81 -17.19 2.31 -11.95
N LYS A 82 -18.28 1.79 -11.35
CA LYS A 82 -19.14 2.56 -10.43
C LYS A 82 -18.64 2.51 -8.98
N TRP A 83 -18.02 1.38 -8.57
CA TRP A 83 -17.63 1.11 -7.20
C TRP A 83 -16.16 0.80 -7.09
N VAL A 84 -15.52 1.24 -6.03
CA VAL A 84 -14.24 0.70 -5.59
C VAL A 84 -14.48 -0.74 -5.16
N LEU A 85 -13.66 -1.67 -5.61
CA LEU A 85 -13.81 -3.11 -5.35
C LEU A 85 -12.77 -3.64 -4.36
N SER A 86 -11.60 -3.02 -4.34
CA SER A 86 -10.48 -3.45 -3.49
C SER A 86 -9.50 -2.31 -3.23
N TYR A 87 -8.66 -2.51 -2.21
CA TYR A 87 -7.58 -1.62 -1.85
C TYR A 87 -6.35 -2.44 -1.41
N PRO A 88 -5.68 -3.20 -2.32
CA PRO A 88 -4.43 -3.87 -1.97
C PRO A 88 -3.40 -2.84 -1.55
N GLU A 89 -2.72 -3.10 -0.44
CA GLU A 89 -2.00 -2.04 0.29
C GLU A 89 -0.77 -2.52 1.03
N VAL A 90 0.06 -1.58 1.42
CA VAL A 90 1.04 -1.70 2.50
C VAL A 90 0.70 -0.70 3.59
N MET A 91 0.69 -1.17 4.83
CA MET A 91 0.34 -0.34 5.99
C MET A 91 1.36 -0.45 7.11
N CYS A 92 1.42 0.57 7.95
CA CYS A 92 2.07 0.57 9.26
C CYS A 92 1.25 1.35 10.28
N GLY A 93 1.42 1.04 11.56
CA GLY A 93 0.63 1.65 12.64
C GLY A 93 -0.54 0.77 13.07
N ASP A 94 -1.54 1.38 13.68
CA ASP A 94 -2.64 0.72 14.36
C ASP A 94 -3.95 0.95 13.57
N SER A 95 -4.19 0.12 12.55
CA SER A 95 -5.37 0.26 11.69
C SER A 95 -6.67 0.16 12.49
N PRO A 96 -7.64 1.07 12.29
CA PRO A 96 -8.93 0.97 12.96
C PRO A 96 -9.85 -0.13 12.42
N TRP A 97 -9.49 -0.72 11.28
CA TRP A 97 -10.30 -1.73 10.58
C TRP A 97 -9.96 -3.18 10.94
N ASN A 98 -8.73 -3.41 11.37
CA ASN A 98 -8.19 -4.75 11.60
C ASN A 98 -7.59 -4.83 12.98
N ASP A 99 -7.63 -6.01 13.60
CA ASP A 99 -6.82 -6.35 14.77
C ASP A 99 -5.37 -6.60 14.35
N ASN A 100 -4.81 -5.75 13.48
CA ASN A 100 -3.44 -5.88 13.06
C ASN A 100 -2.49 -5.55 14.23
N LYS A 101 -1.35 -6.20 14.22
CA LYS A 101 -0.30 -5.86 15.17
C LYS A 101 0.34 -4.55 14.74
N ASN A 102 0.25 -3.52 15.59
CA ASN A 102 1.04 -2.32 15.38
C ASN A 102 2.53 -2.65 15.44
N LEU A 103 3.16 -2.75 14.27
CA LEU A 103 4.58 -3.07 14.14
C LEU A 103 5.47 -1.82 14.13
N HIS A 104 4.87 -0.62 14.04
CA HIS A 104 5.61 0.63 13.97
C HIS A 104 5.38 1.45 15.25
N PRO A 105 6.38 1.52 16.17
CA PRO A 105 6.21 2.12 17.51
C PRO A 105 5.91 3.63 17.50
N GLY A 106 5.98 4.27 16.33
CA GLY A 106 5.62 5.67 16.16
C GLY A 106 4.13 5.94 16.23
N PHE A 107 3.28 4.96 15.96
CA PHE A 107 1.82 5.07 15.94
C PHE A 107 1.16 4.39 17.16
N PRO A 108 -0.07 4.77 17.53
CA PRO A 108 -0.73 6.03 17.17
C PRO A 108 -0.09 7.24 17.86
N PHE A 109 -0.27 8.44 17.30
CA PHE A 109 0.23 9.67 17.91
C PHE A 109 -0.80 10.80 17.77
N LYS A 110 -0.77 11.79 18.69
CA LYS A 110 -1.65 12.96 18.59
C LYS A 110 -1.27 13.84 17.41
N ALA A 111 -2.27 14.31 16.66
CA ALA A 111 -2.05 15.18 15.52
C ALA A 111 -1.20 16.41 15.90
N GLY A 112 -0.20 16.69 15.08
CA GLY A 112 0.76 17.79 15.32
C GLY A 112 1.82 17.54 16.40
N SER A 113 1.81 16.37 17.09
CA SER A 113 2.81 16.08 18.15
C SER A 113 4.09 15.44 17.59
N LYS A 114 4.06 14.91 16.41
CA LYS A 114 5.18 14.25 15.73
C LYS A 114 5.24 14.61 14.26
N LYS A 115 6.40 14.44 13.65
CA LYS A 115 6.60 14.59 12.21
C LYS A 115 6.47 13.24 11.53
N LEU A 116 5.60 13.16 10.52
CA LEU A 116 5.39 11.98 9.68
C LEU A 116 5.89 12.28 8.27
N THR A 117 6.82 11.47 7.79
CA THR A 117 7.34 11.53 6.42
C THR A 117 7.45 10.13 5.83
N VAL A 118 7.40 10.02 4.52
CA VAL A 118 7.66 8.76 3.80
C VAL A 118 8.59 9.01 2.62
N GLU A 119 9.58 8.14 2.43
CA GLU A 119 10.37 8.04 1.21
C GLU A 119 9.92 6.79 0.44
N PHE A 120 9.69 6.94 -0.86
CA PHE A 120 9.11 5.87 -1.68
C PHE A 120 9.68 5.84 -3.09
N ASP A 121 9.60 4.65 -3.71
CA ASP A 121 9.92 4.39 -5.12
C ASP A 121 8.98 3.28 -5.62
N ILE A 122 8.11 3.61 -6.55
CA ILE A 122 6.99 2.76 -7.01
C ILE A 122 7.07 2.60 -8.52
N ASP A 123 6.95 1.37 -8.99
CA ASP A 123 6.75 1.03 -10.40
C ASP A 123 5.31 0.54 -10.57
N LEU A 124 4.46 1.38 -11.17
CA LEU A 124 3.05 1.09 -11.40
C LEU A 124 2.77 0.92 -12.87
N GLN A 125 2.21 -0.23 -13.23
CA GLN A 125 1.70 -0.52 -14.57
C GLN A 125 0.22 -0.88 -14.44
N THR A 126 -0.65 -0.15 -15.12
CA THR A 126 -2.09 -0.35 -14.99
C THR A 126 -2.88 -0.03 -16.24
N THR A 127 -3.97 -0.75 -16.40
CA THR A 127 -5.06 -0.46 -17.35
C THR A 127 -6.37 -0.32 -16.57
N GLY A 128 -7.37 0.32 -17.18
CA GLY A 128 -8.67 0.49 -16.55
C GLY A 128 -8.73 1.67 -15.59
N LYS A 129 -9.56 1.55 -14.56
CA LYS A 129 -9.86 2.63 -13.61
C LYS A 129 -9.31 2.28 -12.23
N CYS A 130 -8.33 3.04 -11.78
CA CYS A 130 -7.75 2.96 -10.44
C CYS A 130 -7.06 4.27 -10.07
N ASP A 131 -6.79 4.46 -8.80
CA ASP A 131 -5.82 5.42 -8.30
C ASP A 131 -4.62 4.72 -7.65
N MET A 132 -3.74 5.49 -7.08
CA MET A 132 -2.82 5.11 -6.02
C MET A 132 -2.74 6.25 -5.02
N ALA A 133 -2.92 5.93 -3.77
CA ALA A 133 -2.97 6.93 -2.71
C ALA A 133 -2.22 6.48 -1.47
N PHE A 134 -1.58 7.45 -0.83
CA PHE A 134 -1.22 7.35 0.58
C PHE A 134 -2.45 7.69 1.40
N GLU A 135 -2.62 7.01 2.53
CA GLU A 135 -3.78 7.19 3.38
C GLU A 135 -3.39 7.17 4.86
N PHE A 136 -4.14 7.89 5.67
CA PHE A 136 -4.12 7.75 7.11
C PHE A 136 -5.50 7.97 7.72
N TRP A 137 -5.74 7.27 8.82
CA TRP A 137 -6.95 7.39 9.61
C TRP A 137 -6.69 8.24 10.85
N ALA A 138 -7.54 9.25 11.08
CA ALA A 138 -7.54 9.98 12.32
C ALA A 138 -8.71 9.54 13.20
N LEU A 139 -8.44 9.36 14.50
CA LEU A 139 -9.39 8.87 15.48
C LEU A 139 -9.73 9.95 16.48
N SER A 140 -10.97 9.92 16.97
CA SER A 140 -11.43 10.80 18.07
C SER A 140 -10.88 10.37 19.44
N LYS A 141 -10.55 9.09 19.60
CA LYS A 141 -9.99 8.49 20.83
C LYS A 141 -9.34 7.14 20.57
N LEU A 142 -8.58 6.64 21.55
CA LEU A 142 -8.02 5.29 21.58
C LEU A 142 -8.90 4.32 22.40
N PRO A 143 -8.75 2.99 22.21
CA PRO A 143 -7.90 2.31 21.23
C PRO A 143 -8.38 2.51 19.80
N SER A 144 -7.52 2.16 18.82
CA SER A 144 -7.91 2.21 17.41
C SER A 144 -9.05 1.23 17.14
N LYS A 145 -10.17 1.79 16.70
CA LYS A 145 -11.40 1.05 16.37
C LYS A 145 -12.19 1.82 15.33
N LYS A 146 -12.89 1.09 14.46
CA LYS A 146 -13.69 1.68 13.38
C LYS A 146 -14.74 2.70 13.87
N GLU A 147 -15.34 2.48 15.04
CA GLU A 147 -16.31 3.40 15.65
C GLU A 147 -15.67 4.68 16.21
N HIS A 148 -14.34 4.76 16.29
CA HIS A 148 -13.61 5.95 16.70
C HIS A 148 -13.05 6.77 15.53
N ILE A 149 -13.23 6.29 14.29
CA ILE A 149 -12.80 7.03 13.09
C ILE A 149 -13.53 8.38 13.08
N SER A 150 -12.75 9.45 12.92
CA SER A 150 -13.26 10.81 12.78
C SER A 150 -12.92 11.40 11.41
N GLN A 151 -11.83 10.95 10.81
CA GLN A 151 -11.34 11.48 9.54
C GLN A 151 -10.60 10.38 8.75
N GLU A 152 -10.92 10.30 7.48
CA GLU A 152 -10.17 9.59 6.44
C GLU A 152 -9.44 10.62 5.58
N VAL A 153 -8.15 10.43 5.38
CA VAL A 153 -7.34 11.35 4.58
C VAL A 153 -6.56 10.58 3.55
N MET A 154 -6.84 10.84 2.30
CA MET A 154 -6.13 10.26 1.16
C MET A 154 -5.28 11.32 0.44
N ILE A 155 -4.06 10.95 0.08
CA ILE A 155 -3.13 11.75 -0.72
C ILE A 155 -2.87 10.98 -2.01
N TRP A 156 -3.61 11.31 -3.06
CA TRP A 156 -3.56 10.63 -4.33
C TRP A 156 -2.34 11.07 -5.13
N ASN A 157 -1.36 10.19 -5.23
CA ASN A 157 -0.14 10.42 -6.01
C ASN A 157 -0.27 9.96 -7.48
N TYR A 158 -1.32 9.20 -7.79
CA TYR A 158 -1.70 8.79 -9.14
C TYR A 158 -3.22 8.69 -9.24
N ASP A 159 -3.79 9.24 -10.32
CA ASP A 159 -5.22 9.19 -10.60
C ASP A 159 -5.46 8.81 -12.06
N LYS A 160 -6.16 7.72 -12.26
CA LYS A 160 -6.71 7.26 -13.55
C LYS A 160 -8.20 6.95 -13.43
N THR A 161 -8.87 7.62 -12.52
CA THR A 161 -10.28 7.35 -12.23
C THR A 161 -11.22 8.18 -13.10
N ASN A 162 -10.77 9.36 -13.56
CA ASN A 162 -11.66 10.38 -14.12
C ASN A 162 -12.83 10.65 -13.16
N ASN A 163 -12.57 10.73 -11.87
CA ASN A 163 -13.58 10.87 -10.84
C ASN A 163 -14.29 12.22 -10.99
N ASP A 164 -15.61 12.19 -10.95
CA ASP A 164 -16.43 13.39 -10.80
C ASP A 164 -16.51 13.71 -9.29
N TRP A 165 -15.76 14.72 -8.88
CA TRP A 165 -15.73 15.19 -7.49
C TRP A 165 -16.92 16.06 -7.09
N SER A 166 -18.01 16.09 -7.89
CA SER A 166 -19.23 16.88 -7.60
C SER A 166 -19.90 16.49 -6.28
N TRP A 167 -19.63 15.30 -5.76
CA TRP A 167 -20.11 14.80 -4.47
C TRP A 167 -19.35 15.35 -3.25
N ALA A 168 -18.24 16.08 -3.46
CA ALA A 168 -17.39 16.65 -2.43
C ALA A 168 -17.22 18.16 -2.62
N GLN A 169 -16.99 18.89 -1.55
CA GLN A 169 -16.68 20.31 -1.58
C GLN A 169 -15.23 20.50 -2.01
N ASN A 170 -14.99 21.31 -3.04
CA ASN A 170 -13.63 21.73 -3.40
C ASN A 170 -13.17 22.84 -2.43
N LEU A 171 -12.07 22.57 -1.70
CA LEU A 171 -11.45 23.51 -0.76
C LEU A 171 -10.32 24.35 -1.37
N GLY A 172 -10.13 24.28 -2.69
CA GLY A 172 -9.07 24.97 -3.41
C GLY A 172 -7.85 24.09 -3.61
N THR A 173 -6.68 24.70 -3.55
CA THR A 173 -5.39 24.01 -3.80
C THR A 173 -4.47 24.06 -2.59
N PHE A 174 -3.56 23.10 -2.53
CA PHE A 174 -2.51 22.99 -1.54
C PHE A 174 -1.19 22.61 -2.22
N GLU A 175 -0.10 23.18 -1.78
CA GLU A 175 1.23 22.84 -2.28
C GLU A 175 2.09 22.27 -1.14
N ALA A 176 2.66 21.10 -1.37
CA ALA A 176 3.60 20.44 -0.46
C ALA A 176 4.69 19.74 -1.26
N ASP A 177 5.92 19.80 -0.81
CA ASP A 177 7.09 19.15 -1.43
C ASP A 177 7.25 19.47 -2.94
N GLY A 178 6.81 20.67 -3.39
CA GLY A 178 6.82 21.11 -4.79
C GLY A 178 5.73 20.50 -5.67
N ILE A 179 4.74 19.85 -5.06
CA ILE A 179 3.61 19.24 -5.75
C ILE A 179 2.33 20.01 -5.39
N VAL A 180 1.53 20.32 -6.41
CA VAL A 180 0.23 20.98 -6.26
C VAL A 180 -0.88 19.95 -6.26
N TYR A 181 -1.77 20.04 -5.27
CA TYR A 181 -2.91 19.18 -5.07
C TYR A 181 -4.21 19.99 -5.15
N ASP A 182 -5.24 19.44 -5.78
CA ASP A 182 -6.62 19.88 -5.61
C ASP A 182 -7.19 19.17 -4.38
N ILE A 183 -7.99 19.90 -3.57
CA ILE A 183 -8.48 19.39 -2.29
C ILE A 183 -9.97 19.20 -2.34
N TYR A 184 -10.44 18.00 -2.03
CA TYR A 184 -11.85 17.64 -1.96
C TYR A 184 -12.21 17.18 -0.55
N PHE A 185 -13.29 17.71 -0.02
CA PHE A 185 -13.76 17.44 1.34
C PHE A 185 -15.21 16.99 1.33
N LYS A 186 -15.52 15.97 2.11
CA LYS A 186 -16.89 15.54 2.39
C LYS A 186 -17.09 15.34 3.89
N GLY A 187 -18.01 16.11 4.45
CA GLY A 187 -18.58 15.80 5.76
C GLY A 187 -19.53 14.60 5.65
N ASN A 188 -19.68 13.83 6.69
CA ASN A 188 -20.62 12.72 6.74
C ASN A 188 -20.38 11.65 5.66
N HIS A 189 -19.11 11.25 5.48
CA HIS A 189 -18.71 10.10 4.71
C HIS A 189 -18.96 8.80 5.50
N GLY A 190 -18.92 7.66 4.84
CA GLY A 190 -19.10 6.38 5.51
C GLY A 190 -18.70 5.21 4.65
N ASP A 191 -18.64 4.04 5.27
CA ASP A 191 -18.28 2.79 4.62
C ASP A 191 -19.42 2.30 3.71
N ASP A 192 -19.12 2.20 2.41
CA ASP A 192 -20.07 1.71 1.41
C ASP A 192 -20.25 0.18 1.45
N SER A 193 -19.37 -0.55 2.13
CA SER A 193 -19.52 -2.00 2.33
C SER A 193 -20.55 -2.35 3.41
N GLY A 194 -20.92 -1.39 4.26
CA GLY A 194 -21.81 -1.60 5.40
C GLY A 194 -21.15 -2.27 6.61
N ALA A 195 -19.83 -2.39 6.63
CA ALA A 195 -19.12 -2.97 7.78
C ALA A 195 -19.04 -2.02 8.98
N ASN A 196 -19.35 -0.75 8.77
CA ASN A 196 -19.34 0.29 9.81
C ASN A 196 -20.47 1.31 9.61
N ASP A 197 -21.30 1.47 10.60
CA ASP A 197 -22.38 2.49 10.61
C ASP A 197 -21.90 3.88 11.03
N ASN A 198 -20.68 4.00 11.54
CA ASN A 198 -20.08 5.28 11.91
C ASN A 198 -19.93 6.19 10.69
N LYS A 199 -20.01 7.49 10.91
CA LYS A 199 -19.76 8.51 9.89
C LYS A 199 -18.57 9.34 10.31
N TRP A 200 -17.75 9.66 9.31
CA TRP A 200 -16.54 10.47 9.46
C TRP A 200 -16.46 11.53 8.38
N THR A 201 -15.45 12.36 8.43
CA THR A 201 -15.16 13.28 7.33
C THR A 201 -14.09 12.66 6.43
N TYR A 202 -14.19 12.91 5.13
CA TYR A 202 -13.23 12.47 4.13
C TYR A 202 -12.52 13.68 3.51
N THR A 203 -11.21 13.58 3.32
CA THR A 203 -10.44 14.57 2.58
C THR A 203 -9.49 13.90 1.62
N ALA A 204 -9.63 14.24 0.33
CA ALA A 204 -8.67 13.84 -0.70
C ALA A 204 -7.81 15.04 -1.13
N PHE A 205 -6.49 14.83 -1.15
CA PHE A 205 -5.52 15.69 -1.80
C PHE A 205 -5.11 15.01 -3.11
N VAL A 206 -5.59 15.50 -4.24
CA VAL A 206 -5.36 14.88 -5.55
C VAL A 206 -4.24 15.62 -6.28
N ALA A 207 -3.10 14.96 -6.48
CA ALA A 207 -1.97 15.55 -7.18
C ALA A 207 -2.31 15.87 -8.64
N ARG A 208 -2.05 17.09 -9.08
CA ARG A 208 -2.27 17.51 -10.47
C ARG A 208 -1.38 16.79 -11.48
N LYS A 209 -0.27 16.23 -11.01
CA LYS A 209 0.64 15.42 -11.82
C LYS A 209 1.05 14.17 -11.02
N PRO A 210 1.02 13.00 -11.65
CA PRO A 210 1.48 11.78 -10.98
C PRO A 210 2.93 11.88 -10.51
N PHE A 211 3.20 11.32 -9.33
CA PHE A 211 4.56 11.18 -8.82
C PHE A 211 4.72 9.83 -8.12
N MET A 212 5.68 9.04 -8.60
CA MET A 212 5.83 7.65 -8.18
C MET A 212 7.12 7.42 -7.39
N LYS A 213 7.89 8.49 -7.15
CA LYS A 213 9.15 8.44 -6.43
C LYS A 213 9.43 9.76 -5.75
N GLY A 214 9.97 9.70 -4.54
CA GLY A 214 10.39 10.90 -3.80
C GLY A 214 10.23 10.78 -2.29
N LYS A 215 10.03 11.92 -1.68
CA LYS A 215 9.70 12.09 -0.26
C LYS A 215 8.39 12.86 -0.16
N LEU A 216 7.52 12.42 0.73
CA LEU A 216 6.28 13.10 1.08
C LEU A 216 6.31 13.49 2.55
N SER A 217 6.14 14.78 2.82
CA SER A 217 6.06 15.34 4.17
C SER A 217 4.61 15.34 4.65
N VAL A 218 4.12 14.19 5.12
CA VAL A 218 2.71 13.97 5.50
C VAL A 218 2.26 14.95 6.58
N SER A 219 3.16 15.36 7.46
CA SER A 219 2.85 16.37 8.49
C SER A 219 2.37 17.70 7.91
N LEU A 220 2.76 18.10 6.70
CA LEU A 220 2.25 19.33 6.06
C LEU A 220 0.75 19.22 5.76
N PHE A 221 0.26 18.04 5.41
CA PHE A 221 -1.16 17.76 5.18
C PHE A 221 -1.94 17.76 6.51
N ILE A 222 -1.38 17.15 7.55
CA ILE A 222 -1.96 17.18 8.90
C ILE A 222 -2.06 18.64 9.39
N ASP A 223 -1.01 19.44 9.23
CA ASP A 223 -0.99 20.85 9.62
C ASP A 223 -2.01 21.68 8.85
N PHE A 224 -2.17 21.43 7.54
CA PHE A 224 -3.22 22.04 6.73
C PHE A 224 -4.62 21.72 7.27
N LEU A 225 -4.90 20.45 7.54
CA LEU A 225 -6.18 20.01 8.09
C LEU A 225 -6.45 20.57 9.46
N MET A 226 -5.42 20.72 10.30
CA MET A 226 -5.52 21.39 11.61
C MET A 226 -5.84 22.89 11.46
N LYS A 227 -5.20 23.59 10.53
CA LYS A 227 -5.51 25.02 10.23
C LYS A 227 -6.93 25.21 9.71
N LYS A 228 -7.50 24.19 9.08
CA LYS A 228 -8.90 24.20 8.61
C LYS A 228 -9.90 23.71 9.67
N ASN A 229 -9.45 23.34 10.86
CA ASN A 229 -10.24 22.71 11.92
C ASN A 229 -10.97 21.42 11.48
N ILE A 230 -10.42 20.72 10.50
CA ILE A 230 -10.90 19.40 10.04
C ILE A 230 -10.37 18.31 10.98
N ILE A 231 -9.10 18.42 11.35
CA ILE A 231 -8.44 17.62 12.41
C ILE A 231 -8.06 18.57 13.54
N THR A 232 -8.12 18.10 14.76
CA THR A 232 -7.66 18.84 15.95
C THR A 232 -6.50 18.13 16.61
N LYS A 233 -5.76 18.81 17.48
CA LYS A 233 -4.68 18.19 18.27
C LYS A 233 -5.15 17.11 19.25
N ASP A 234 -6.45 16.97 19.44
CA ASP A 234 -7.02 15.89 20.27
C ASP A 234 -7.20 14.61 19.49
N ASN A 235 -7.21 14.66 18.16
CA ASN A 235 -7.27 13.48 17.31
C ASN A 235 -5.94 12.71 17.34
N TYR A 236 -6.03 11.40 17.11
CA TYR A 236 -4.89 10.50 16.98
C TYR A 236 -4.74 10.08 15.52
N ILE A 237 -3.53 10.18 14.99
CA ILE A 237 -3.16 9.56 13.71
C ILE A 237 -2.86 8.10 14.01
N ALA A 238 -3.70 7.21 13.47
CA ALA A 238 -3.68 5.80 13.84
C ALA A 238 -2.62 5.00 13.09
N ASN A 239 -2.49 5.26 11.80
CA ASN A 239 -1.68 4.47 10.87
C ASN A 239 -1.27 5.30 9.65
N PHE A 240 -0.49 4.67 8.76
CA PHE A 240 -0.17 5.21 7.45
C PHE A 240 -0.11 4.08 6.42
N GLU A 241 -0.77 4.27 5.31
CA GLU A 241 -1.00 3.27 4.28
C GLU A 241 -0.58 3.79 2.90
N LEU A 242 -0.35 2.88 1.97
CA LEU A 242 -0.23 3.14 0.53
C LEU A 242 -0.92 2.01 -0.20
N GLY A 243 -1.89 2.32 -1.04
CA GLY A 243 -2.66 1.31 -1.77
C GLY A 243 -3.19 1.81 -3.11
N ASN A 244 -3.90 0.93 -3.79
CA ASN A 244 -4.66 1.25 -4.99
C ASN A 244 -6.14 1.03 -4.73
N GLU A 245 -6.96 2.07 -4.86
CA GLU A 245 -8.38 1.83 -5.10
C GLU A 245 -8.57 1.31 -6.52
N VAL A 246 -9.20 0.16 -6.65
CA VAL A 246 -9.42 -0.50 -7.94
C VAL A 246 -10.90 -0.59 -8.24
N TRP A 247 -11.33 0.03 -9.34
CA TRP A 247 -12.70 -0.09 -9.88
C TRP A 247 -12.80 -1.20 -10.91
N TYR A 248 -11.85 -1.27 -11.86
CA TYR A 248 -11.72 -2.34 -12.86
C TYR A 248 -10.38 -2.26 -13.58
N GLY A 249 -10.04 -3.32 -14.30
CA GLY A 249 -8.84 -3.41 -15.12
C GLY A 249 -7.76 -4.28 -14.52
N THR A 250 -6.58 -4.20 -15.09
CA THR A 250 -5.41 -4.96 -14.64
C THR A 250 -4.32 -4.03 -14.18
N GLY A 251 -3.52 -4.46 -13.22
CA GLY A 251 -2.35 -3.70 -12.83
C GLY A 251 -1.36 -4.51 -12.00
N THR A 252 -0.19 -3.92 -11.87
CA THR A 252 0.89 -4.38 -10.99
C THR A 252 1.55 -3.17 -10.38
N ALA A 253 1.64 -3.14 -9.06
CA ALA A 253 2.42 -2.16 -8.31
C ALA A 253 3.62 -2.88 -7.68
N LYS A 254 4.84 -2.39 -7.95
CA LYS A 254 6.07 -2.85 -7.31
C LYS A 254 6.65 -1.72 -6.48
N ILE A 255 6.71 -1.92 -5.20
CA ILE A 255 7.22 -0.96 -4.23
C ILE A 255 8.69 -1.29 -3.95
N LYS A 256 9.59 -0.50 -4.52
CA LYS A 256 11.04 -0.67 -4.40
C LYS A 256 11.59 0.03 -3.16
N LYS A 257 10.89 1.04 -2.68
CA LYS A 257 11.18 1.76 -1.44
C LYS A 257 9.89 2.19 -0.77
N TYR A 258 9.81 1.99 0.52
CA TYR A 258 8.76 2.52 1.40
C TYR A 258 9.37 2.64 2.80
N ASP A 259 9.72 3.86 3.19
CA ASP A 259 10.38 4.14 4.47
C ASP A 259 9.63 5.25 5.19
N VAL A 260 8.77 4.85 6.12
CA VAL A 260 7.97 5.74 6.97
C VAL A 260 8.76 6.10 8.21
N LYS A 261 8.82 7.39 8.53
CA LYS A 261 9.46 7.94 9.73
C LYS A 261 8.46 8.75 10.53
N VAL A 262 8.41 8.47 11.83
CA VAL A 262 7.61 9.18 12.83
C VAL A 262 8.55 9.67 13.92
N GLU A 263 8.80 10.97 13.97
CA GLU A 263 9.79 11.64 14.83
C GLU A 263 9.13 12.66 15.78
#